data_bf11c8c3097e018841d309bcd2d25536
#
_entry.id   bf11c8c3097e018841d309bcd2d25536
#
_cell.length_a   1.000
_cell.length_b   1.000
_cell.length_c   1.000
_cell.angle_alpha   90.00
_cell.angle_beta   90.00
_cell.angle_gamma   90.00
#
_symmetry.space_group_name_H-M   'P 1'
#
loop_
_entity.id
_entity.type
_entity.pdbx_description
1 polymer ?
#
loop_
_entity_poly.entity_id
_entity_poly.type
_entity_poly.pdbx_seq_one_letter_code
_entity_poly.pdbx_strand_id
1 'polypeptide(L)'
;MKILKYASAVWNGPVPTGTGSMKLGKNGDLLAFSLKSRTEDVAMTNPEELIGAAHAGCFSMALTSLIEESGKNPGAIETSAKVTLEQKSDGFWISEVHLITRGLKQEMNNEEFVKLAEKAKQTCPVSKLYSSAVITLDAALA
;
A
#
# COMPACT_ATOMS: atom_id res chain seq x y z
N MET A 1 -14.10 -17.49 10.04
CA MET A 1 -12.71 -17.97 9.86
C MET A 1 -11.76 -16.84 10.24
N LYS A 2 -10.70 -17.16 10.97
CA LYS A 2 -9.64 -16.21 11.33
C LYS A 2 -8.30 -16.74 10.78
N ILE A 3 -7.57 -15.87 10.08
CA ILE A 3 -6.27 -16.21 9.47
C ILE A 3 -5.22 -15.31 10.11
N LEU A 4 -4.13 -15.92 10.62
CA LEU A 4 -3.02 -15.20 11.21
C LEU A 4 -1.86 -15.09 10.21
N LYS A 5 -1.27 -13.92 10.11
CA LYS A 5 -0.02 -13.65 9.40
C LYS A 5 0.97 -13.01 10.37
N TYR A 6 2.25 -13.21 10.12
CA TYR A 6 3.32 -12.82 11.04
C TYR A 6 4.26 -11.82 10.39
N ALA A 7 4.75 -10.90 11.18
CA ALA A 7 5.86 -10.03 10.83
C ALA A 7 6.62 -9.69 12.12
N SER A 8 7.86 -9.28 12.00
CA SER A 8 8.68 -8.89 13.13
C SER A 8 9.66 -7.79 12.76
N ALA A 9 10.18 -7.09 13.76
CA ALA A 9 11.22 -6.11 13.58
C ALA A 9 12.17 -6.12 14.78
N VAL A 10 13.41 -5.75 14.53
CA VAL A 10 14.44 -5.51 15.56
C VAL A 10 15.01 -4.13 15.32
N TRP A 11 15.23 -3.38 16.37
CA TRP A 11 15.92 -2.08 16.34
C TRP A 11 17.10 -2.09 17.31
N ASN A 12 18.22 -1.54 16.88
CA ASN A 12 19.44 -1.45 17.69
C ASN A 12 19.96 -0.02 17.73
N GLY A 13 20.19 0.48 18.92
CA GLY A 13 20.79 1.78 19.18
C GLY A 13 19.81 2.95 19.23
N PRO A 14 20.31 4.17 19.43
CA PRO A 14 19.49 5.40 19.44
C PRO A 14 18.86 5.66 18.07
N VAL A 15 17.69 6.31 18.06
CA VAL A 15 16.98 6.58 16.79
C VAL A 15 17.81 7.31 15.74
N PRO A 16 18.60 8.36 16.06
CA PRO A 16 19.34 9.09 15.05
C PRO A 16 20.48 8.29 14.36
N THR A 17 21.06 7.33 15.07
CA THR A 17 22.27 6.61 14.63
C THR A 17 22.11 5.10 14.56
N GLY A 18 21.00 4.59 15.09
CA GLY A 18 20.72 3.16 15.12
C GLY A 18 20.28 2.61 13.75
N THR A 19 20.12 1.31 13.73
CA THR A 19 19.65 0.56 12.56
C THR A 19 18.67 -0.52 12.98
N GLY A 20 17.76 -0.86 12.06
CA GLY A 20 16.80 -1.93 12.28
C GLY A 20 16.68 -2.85 11.09
N SER A 21 15.93 -3.91 11.30
CA SER A 21 15.49 -4.81 10.25
C SER A 21 14.04 -5.23 10.48
N MET A 22 13.30 -5.39 9.40
CA MET A 22 11.94 -5.92 9.40
C MET A 22 11.93 -7.25 8.65
N LYS A 23 11.03 -8.14 9.02
CA LYS A 23 10.86 -9.43 8.37
C LYS A 23 9.37 -9.73 8.16
N LEU A 24 9.02 -10.11 6.94
CA LEU A 24 7.67 -10.52 6.57
C LEU A 24 7.54 -12.05 6.69
N GLY A 25 6.53 -12.50 7.42
CA GLY A 25 6.35 -13.91 7.70
C GLY A 25 7.45 -14.49 8.61
N LYS A 26 7.47 -15.81 8.74
CA LYS A 26 8.44 -16.52 9.59
C LYS A 26 9.80 -16.71 8.92
N ASN A 27 9.81 -16.83 7.60
CA ASN A 27 10.99 -17.22 6.80
C ASN A 27 11.36 -16.17 5.74
N GLY A 28 10.80 -14.95 5.81
CA GLY A 28 11.13 -13.86 4.89
C GLY A 28 12.55 -13.32 5.09
N ASP A 29 13.08 -12.65 4.08
CA ASP A 29 14.36 -11.96 4.16
C ASP A 29 14.28 -10.76 5.12
N LEU A 30 15.44 -10.39 5.67
CA LEU A 30 15.57 -9.20 6.50
C LEU A 30 15.61 -7.95 5.60
N LEU A 31 14.73 -7.00 5.91
CA LEU A 31 14.62 -5.71 5.23
C LEU A 31 15.21 -4.63 6.14
N ALA A 32 16.38 -4.12 5.79
CA ALA A 32 17.07 -3.10 6.58
C ALA A 32 16.34 -1.75 6.51
N PHE A 33 16.32 -1.02 7.63
CA PHE A 33 15.79 0.34 7.69
C PHE A 33 16.50 1.18 8.75
N SER A 34 16.37 2.50 8.63
CA SER A 34 16.93 3.48 9.56
C SER A 34 16.06 4.74 9.58
N LEU A 35 16.39 5.71 10.43
CA LEU A 35 15.74 7.02 10.36
C LEU A 35 15.95 7.68 9.00
N LYS A 36 17.17 7.58 8.44
CA LYS A 36 17.48 8.14 7.12
C LYS A 36 16.65 7.53 6.00
N SER A 37 16.37 6.23 6.05
CA SER A 37 15.54 5.59 5.03
C SER A 37 14.06 6.02 5.06
N ARG A 38 13.63 6.67 6.15
CA ARG A 38 12.29 7.27 6.27
C ARG A 38 12.26 8.75 5.84
N THR A 39 13.36 9.46 5.98
CA THR A 39 13.43 10.92 5.81
C THR A 39 14.28 11.37 4.63
N GLU A 40 15.08 10.48 4.07
CA GLU A 40 15.99 10.75 2.96
C GLU A 40 15.87 9.66 1.89
N ASP A 41 16.35 9.93 0.68
CA ASP A 41 16.40 8.94 -0.40
C ASP A 41 17.67 8.10 -0.27
N VAL A 42 17.59 6.98 0.43
CA VAL A 42 18.66 6.00 0.59
C VAL A 42 18.21 4.61 0.17
N ALA A 43 19.15 3.78 -0.29
CA ALA A 43 18.90 2.43 -0.80
C ALA A 43 18.57 1.41 0.32
N MET A 44 17.55 1.71 1.12
CA MET A 44 17.01 0.85 2.18
C MET A 44 15.50 0.94 2.15
N THR A 45 14.81 -0.06 2.71
CA THR A 45 13.35 0.03 2.86
C THR A 45 12.96 0.91 4.06
N ASN A 46 11.67 1.10 4.24
CA ASN A 46 11.12 1.83 5.39
C ASN A 46 9.67 1.36 5.64
N PRO A 47 9.12 1.66 6.81
CA PRO A 47 7.74 1.30 7.12
C PRO A 47 6.70 1.87 6.15
N GLU A 48 6.92 3.07 5.64
CA GLU A 48 5.99 3.76 4.74
C GLU A 48 5.87 3.04 3.39
N GLU A 49 7.00 2.56 2.84
CA GLU A 49 7.00 1.76 1.61
C GLU A 49 6.28 0.41 1.79
N LEU A 50 6.47 -0.25 2.94
CA LEU A 50 5.75 -1.49 3.26
C LEU A 50 4.23 -1.26 3.40
N ILE A 51 3.83 -0.16 4.01
CA ILE A 51 2.43 0.28 4.10
C ILE A 51 1.86 0.49 2.69
N GLY A 52 2.60 1.19 1.84
CA GLY A 52 2.20 1.43 0.45
C GLY A 52 2.08 0.16 -0.37
N ALA A 53 3.06 -0.74 -0.27
CA ALA A 53 3.04 -2.03 -0.96
C ALA A 53 1.86 -2.92 -0.51
N ALA A 54 1.60 -2.98 0.80
CA ALA A 54 0.46 -3.70 1.35
C ALA A 54 -0.86 -3.14 0.82
N HIS A 55 -0.99 -1.81 0.77
CA HIS A 55 -2.20 -1.15 0.28
C HIS A 55 -2.39 -1.39 -1.22
N ALA A 56 -1.35 -1.18 -2.03
CA ALA A 56 -1.40 -1.42 -3.48
C ALA A 56 -1.78 -2.87 -3.81
N GLY A 57 -1.19 -3.84 -3.11
CA GLY A 57 -1.49 -5.26 -3.32
C GLY A 57 -2.93 -5.62 -2.96
N CYS A 58 -3.39 -5.22 -1.78
CA CYS A 58 -4.76 -5.47 -1.32
C CYS A 58 -5.81 -4.80 -2.23
N PHE A 59 -5.57 -3.54 -2.59
CA PHE A 59 -6.44 -2.79 -3.51
C PHE A 59 -6.53 -3.47 -4.88
N SER A 60 -5.41 -3.90 -5.46
CA SER A 60 -5.39 -4.57 -6.77
C SER A 60 -6.21 -5.85 -6.77
N MET A 61 -6.12 -6.66 -5.72
CA MET A 61 -6.95 -7.86 -5.58
C MET A 61 -8.43 -7.53 -5.40
N ALA A 62 -8.76 -6.52 -4.61
CA ALA A 62 -10.14 -6.08 -4.42
C ALA A 62 -10.75 -5.57 -5.73
N LEU A 63 -10.01 -4.80 -6.52
CA LEU A 63 -10.44 -4.34 -7.83
C LEU A 63 -10.63 -5.51 -8.80
N THR A 64 -9.70 -6.44 -8.85
CA THR A 64 -9.80 -7.66 -9.66
C THR A 64 -11.08 -8.43 -9.33
N SER A 65 -11.37 -8.65 -8.06
CA SER A 65 -12.60 -9.33 -7.62
C SER A 65 -13.87 -8.62 -8.09
N LEU A 66 -13.92 -7.30 -7.97
CA LEU A 66 -15.07 -6.51 -8.42
C LEU A 66 -15.27 -6.56 -9.94
N ILE A 67 -14.19 -6.60 -10.72
CA ILE A 67 -14.26 -6.74 -12.17
C ILE A 67 -14.80 -8.13 -12.54
N GLU A 68 -14.30 -9.20 -11.90
CA GLU A 68 -14.81 -10.57 -12.09
C GLU A 68 -16.29 -10.68 -11.72
N GLU A 69 -16.71 -10.11 -10.60
CA GLU A 69 -18.10 -10.08 -10.17
C GLU A 69 -19.02 -9.36 -11.19
N SER A 70 -18.49 -8.42 -11.95
CA SER A 70 -19.21 -7.76 -13.05
C SER A 70 -19.32 -8.61 -14.32
N GLY A 71 -18.78 -9.82 -14.32
CA GLY A 71 -18.78 -10.75 -15.44
C GLY A 71 -17.73 -10.44 -16.52
N LYS A 72 -16.73 -9.63 -16.21
CA LYS A 72 -15.70 -9.20 -17.16
C LYS A 72 -14.33 -9.77 -16.83
N ASN A 73 -13.48 -9.86 -17.86
CA ASN A 73 -12.10 -10.26 -17.68
C ASN A 73 -11.31 -9.15 -16.96
N PRO A 74 -10.67 -9.44 -15.80
CA PRO A 74 -9.92 -8.43 -15.05
C PRO A 74 -8.61 -8.00 -15.73
N GLY A 75 -8.08 -8.76 -16.68
CA GLY A 75 -6.78 -8.46 -17.29
C GLY A 75 -5.66 -8.40 -16.23
N ALA A 76 -4.78 -7.42 -16.37
CA ALA A 76 -3.78 -7.09 -15.37
C ALA A 76 -4.09 -5.74 -14.72
N ILE A 77 -3.80 -5.62 -13.44
CA ILE A 77 -3.92 -4.39 -12.65
C ILE A 77 -2.55 -4.01 -12.12
N GLU A 78 -2.09 -2.83 -12.50
CA GLU A 78 -0.87 -2.24 -11.94
C GLU A 78 -1.24 -1.12 -10.99
N THR A 79 -0.79 -1.21 -9.74
CA THR A 79 -1.05 -0.20 -8.72
C THR A 79 0.24 0.18 -8.02
N SER A 80 0.46 1.48 -7.92
CA SER A 80 1.47 2.06 -7.04
C SER A 80 0.82 2.89 -5.95
N ALA A 81 1.55 3.15 -4.88
CA ALA A 81 1.11 3.98 -3.77
C ALA A 81 2.17 5.01 -3.41
N LYS A 82 1.74 6.24 -3.14
CA LYS A 82 2.57 7.27 -2.53
C LYS A 82 2.07 7.47 -1.10
N VAL A 83 2.92 7.22 -0.13
CA VAL A 83 2.60 7.35 1.30
C VAL A 83 3.28 8.60 1.83
N THR A 84 2.51 9.50 2.42
CA THR A 84 3.03 10.75 2.95
C THR A 84 3.29 10.62 4.45
N LEU A 85 4.56 10.76 4.84
CA LEU A 85 4.98 10.95 6.22
C LEU A 85 5.10 12.46 6.47
N GLU A 86 4.29 12.98 7.38
CA GLU A 86 4.17 14.40 7.66
C GLU A 86 4.57 14.72 9.09
N GLN A 87 5.44 15.69 9.29
CA GLN A 87 5.78 16.19 10.61
C GLN A 87 4.77 17.27 11.03
N LYS A 88 4.10 17.03 12.13
CA LYS A 88 3.16 17.97 12.77
C LYS A 88 3.69 18.42 14.12
N SER A 89 2.99 19.32 14.79
CA SER A 89 3.37 19.84 16.11
C SER A 89 3.46 18.77 17.21
N ASP A 90 2.72 17.68 17.08
CA ASP A 90 2.64 16.55 18.02
C ASP A 90 3.41 15.30 17.57
N GLY A 91 4.17 15.38 16.46
CA GLY A 91 4.99 14.29 15.95
C GLY A 91 4.77 13.98 14.48
N PHE A 92 5.25 12.80 14.06
CA PHE A 92 5.09 12.33 12.69
C PHE A 92 3.78 11.57 12.51
N TRP A 93 3.13 11.83 11.39
CA TRP A 93 1.88 11.18 10.98
C TRP A 93 2.00 10.63 9.56
N ILE A 94 1.41 9.48 9.32
CA ILE A 94 1.11 9.05 7.97
C ILE A 94 -0.23 9.68 7.60
N SER A 95 -0.19 10.77 6.86
CA SER A 95 -1.36 11.63 6.62
C SER A 95 -2.14 11.25 5.38
N GLU A 96 -1.48 10.68 4.37
CA GLU A 96 -2.12 10.34 3.10
C GLU A 96 -1.51 9.09 2.47
N VAL A 97 -2.35 8.31 1.81
CA VAL A 97 -1.96 7.29 0.84
C VAL A 97 -2.65 7.60 -0.49
N HIS A 98 -1.86 7.93 -1.51
CA HIS A 98 -2.35 8.17 -2.86
C HIS A 98 -2.10 6.92 -3.72
N LEU A 99 -3.18 6.27 -4.15
CA LEU A 99 -3.14 5.10 -5.03
C LEU A 99 -3.21 5.54 -6.50
N ILE A 100 -2.35 4.97 -7.32
CA ILE A 100 -2.34 5.16 -8.77
C ILE A 100 -2.50 3.79 -9.39
N THR A 101 -3.62 3.53 -10.07
CA THR A 101 -3.91 2.24 -10.68
C THR A 101 -4.17 2.35 -12.18
N ARG A 102 -3.67 1.38 -12.92
CA ARG A 102 -3.87 1.24 -14.36
C ARG A 102 -4.35 -0.16 -14.69
N GLY A 103 -5.43 -0.22 -15.43
CA GLY A 103 -5.97 -1.48 -15.97
C GLY A 103 -5.39 -1.78 -17.33
N LEU A 104 -4.91 -3.02 -17.53
CA LEU A 104 -4.32 -3.50 -18.78
C LEU A 104 -5.16 -4.64 -19.34
N LYS A 105 -5.65 -4.48 -20.56
CA LYS A 105 -6.41 -5.51 -21.29
C LYS A 105 -7.79 -5.84 -20.69
N GLN A 106 -8.44 -4.88 -20.02
CA GLN A 106 -9.83 -5.03 -19.61
C GLN A 106 -10.79 -4.83 -20.78
N GLU A 107 -11.88 -5.61 -20.78
CA GLU A 107 -12.97 -5.50 -21.75
C GLU A 107 -14.09 -4.59 -21.21
N MET A 108 -13.74 -3.38 -20.82
CA MET A 108 -14.67 -2.38 -20.31
C MET A 108 -14.23 -0.97 -20.68
N ASN A 109 -15.13 0.00 -20.56
CA ASN A 109 -14.76 1.39 -20.78
C ASN A 109 -14.12 1.99 -19.49
N ASN A 110 -13.48 3.15 -19.64
CA ASN A 110 -12.76 3.79 -18.55
C ASN A 110 -13.68 4.22 -17.40
N GLU A 111 -14.90 4.66 -17.69
CA GLU A 111 -15.87 5.08 -16.67
C GLU A 111 -16.25 3.91 -15.74
N GLU A 112 -16.52 2.74 -16.30
CA GLU A 112 -16.81 1.52 -15.53
C GLU A 112 -15.60 1.13 -14.67
N PHE A 113 -14.40 1.17 -15.24
CA PHE A 113 -13.17 0.85 -14.53
C PHE A 113 -12.96 1.77 -13.34
N VAL A 114 -13.06 3.08 -13.52
CA VAL A 114 -12.93 4.08 -12.44
C VAL A 114 -13.96 3.86 -11.35
N LYS A 115 -15.21 3.56 -11.70
CA LYS A 115 -16.28 3.28 -10.73
C LYS A 115 -15.98 2.05 -9.87
N LEU A 116 -15.49 0.97 -10.47
CA LEU A 116 -15.07 -0.23 -9.74
C LEU A 116 -13.83 0.04 -8.88
N ALA A 117 -12.89 0.82 -9.37
CA ALA A 117 -11.69 1.22 -8.62
C ALA A 117 -12.05 2.06 -7.38
N GLU A 118 -12.99 3.01 -7.48
CA GLU A 118 -13.49 3.76 -6.33
C GLU A 118 -14.16 2.85 -5.30
N LYS A 119 -14.92 1.87 -5.74
CA LYS A 119 -15.51 0.86 -4.84
C LYS A 119 -14.43 0.01 -4.16
N ALA A 120 -13.41 -0.41 -4.91
CA ALA A 120 -12.27 -1.16 -4.35
C ALA A 120 -11.52 -0.36 -3.28
N LYS A 121 -11.31 0.94 -3.51
CA LYS A 121 -10.72 1.85 -2.52
C LYS A 121 -11.50 1.85 -1.20
N GLN A 122 -12.81 1.81 -1.25
CA GLN A 122 -13.66 1.82 -0.06
C GLN A 122 -13.72 0.46 0.65
N THR A 123 -13.66 -0.64 -0.09
CA THR A 123 -13.92 -1.98 0.43
C THR A 123 -12.67 -2.80 0.74
N CYS A 124 -11.52 -2.42 0.21
CA CYS A 124 -10.25 -3.09 0.49
C CYS A 124 -9.96 -3.09 2.00
N PRO A 125 -9.66 -4.26 2.61
CA PRO A 125 -9.37 -4.35 4.04
C PRO A 125 -8.26 -3.42 4.54
N VAL A 126 -7.23 -3.20 3.73
CA VAL A 126 -6.14 -2.28 4.09
C VAL A 126 -6.60 -0.82 4.08
N SER A 127 -7.43 -0.42 3.11
CA SER A 127 -8.08 0.91 3.12
C SER A 127 -8.90 1.13 4.40
N LYS A 128 -9.62 0.12 4.85
CA LYS A 128 -10.39 0.19 6.10
C LYS A 128 -9.48 0.34 7.31
N LEU A 129 -8.36 -0.41 7.35
CA LEU A 129 -7.36 -0.28 8.40
C LEU A 129 -6.71 1.11 8.42
N TYR A 130 -6.46 1.69 7.25
CA TYR A 130 -5.81 3.00 7.10
C TYR A 130 -6.80 4.19 7.12
N SER A 131 -7.98 4.01 7.64
CA SER A 131 -9.06 5.00 7.59
C SER A 131 -8.76 6.34 8.29
N SER A 132 -7.74 6.39 9.15
CA SER A 132 -7.26 7.63 9.76
C SER A 132 -6.41 8.50 8.83
N ALA A 133 -5.90 7.93 7.74
CA ALA A 133 -5.22 8.67 6.69
C ALA A 133 -6.21 9.07 5.58
N VAL A 134 -5.87 10.11 4.83
CA VAL A 134 -6.60 10.45 3.61
C VAL A 134 -6.18 9.48 2.50
N ILE A 135 -7.13 8.76 1.93
CA ILE A 135 -6.88 7.83 0.83
C ILE A 135 -7.45 8.43 -0.45
N THR A 136 -6.58 8.70 -1.41
CA THR A 136 -6.93 9.24 -2.73
C THR A 136 -6.59 8.26 -3.83
N LEU A 137 -7.21 8.40 -4.99
CA LEU A 137 -7.11 7.46 -6.09
C LEU A 137 -7.03 8.18 -7.45
N ASP A 138 -6.06 7.78 -8.26
CA ASP A 138 -5.99 8.04 -9.69
C ASP A 138 -6.13 6.70 -10.42
N ALA A 139 -7.26 6.47 -11.06
CA ALA A 139 -7.59 5.23 -11.75
C ALA A 139 -7.89 5.48 -13.24
N ALA A 140 -7.28 4.69 -14.11
CA ALA A 140 -7.56 4.73 -15.54
C ALA A 140 -7.22 3.39 -16.21
N LEU A 141 -7.84 3.13 -17.36
CA LEU A 141 -7.35 2.14 -18.30
C LEU A 141 -6.07 2.67 -18.97
N ALA A 142 -5.12 1.77 -19.18
CA ALA A 142 -3.87 2.11 -19.90
C ALA A 142 -4.08 2.19 -21.41
#